data_24e8ae4b760d7a12c0e0e3f448454b65
#
_entry.id   24e8ae4b760d7a12c0e0e3f448454b65
#
_cell.length_a   1.000
_cell.length_b   1.000
_cell.length_c   1.000
_cell.angle_alpha   90.00
_cell.angle_beta   90.00
_cell.angle_gamma   90.00
#
_symmetry.space_group_name_H-M   'P 1'
#
loop_
_entity.id
_entity.type
_entity.pdbx_description
1 polymer ?
#
loop_
_entity_poly.entity_id
_entity_poly.type
_entity_poly.pdbx_seq_one_letter_code
_entity_poly.pdbx_strand_id
1 'polypeptide(L)'
;MPIVYYILPQVWAWKPWRAKSIEQNCDYLCGILPFELEMYKNALAQKRALYVGHPLLDEITEFKSEALPYKTAPIAFMPGSRKSEIKRIFPIFAEAAKSLPNRKILILPEHFKKLDSQALNEIYGDEIKAFDISFEANKALLESGFAFICSGTATLQATLIGTPLVLGYKTRGIEVLIARAFVKLKHIGLANILYNALYSNAPHSKMRDGTQQIHTELIQSQLTAENLLKAFEEIDIESFSTKAQELRDYLKHGSAKQVAGILNEILDKQ
;
A
#
# COMPACT_ATOMS: atom_id res chain seq x y z
N MET A 1 -27.20 16.75 -13.73
CA MET A 1 -26.92 16.04 -12.47
C MET A 1 -25.42 16.20 -12.20
N PRO A 2 -25.00 16.69 -11.04
CA PRO A 2 -23.59 16.86 -10.69
C PRO A 2 -22.85 15.51 -10.62
N ILE A 3 -21.59 15.51 -11.03
CA ILE A 3 -20.71 14.34 -11.03
C ILE A 3 -19.63 14.55 -9.96
N VAL A 4 -19.59 13.68 -8.97
CA VAL A 4 -18.56 13.62 -7.93
C VAL A 4 -17.65 12.44 -8.20
N TYR A 5 -16.35 12.69 -8.37
CA TYR A 5 -15.36 11.63 -8.55
C TYR A 5 -14.58 11.43 -7.23
N TYR A 6 -14.84 10.34 -6.56
CA TYR A 6 -14.16 9.92 -5.35
C TYR A 6 -13.12 8.84 -5.64
N ILE A 7 -11.95 8.94 -5.01
CA ILE A 7 -10.74 8.13 -5.24
C ILE A 7 -10.25 8.34 -6.67
N LEU A 8 -9.53 9.43 -6.85
CA LEU A 8 -9.03 9.84 -8.17
C LEU A 8 -8.04 8.83 -8.76
N PRO A 9 -8.03 8.64 -10.09
CA PRO A 9 -7.07 7.76 -10.72
C PRO A 9 -5.67 8.33 -10.60
N GLN A 10 -4.67 7.46 -10.45
CA GLN A 10 -3.26 7.83 -10.24
C GLN A 10 -2.61 8.44 -11.49
N VAL A 11 -3.21 9.52 -12.01
CA VAL A 11 -2.70 10.23 -13.20
C VAL A 11 -1.33 10.86 -12.96
N TRP A 12 -0.99 11.14 -11.71
CA TRP A 12 0.32 11.61 -11.29
C TRP A 12 1.44 10.57 -11.54
N ALA A 13 1.12 9.28 -11.49
CA ALA A 13 2.07 8.20 -11.76
C ALA A 13 2.14 7.86 -13.26
N TRP A 14 0.98 7.90 -13.95
CA TRP A 14 0.89 7.46 -15.32
C TRP A 14 -0.24 8.18 -16.08
N LYS A 15 -0.04 8.54 -17.35
CA LYS A 15 -0.99 9.25 -18.21
C LYS A 15 -1.50 10.60 -17.64
N PRO A 16 -0.58 11.53 -17.30
CA PRO A 16 -0.95 12.81 -16.67
C PRO A 16 -1.91 13.68 -17.51
N TRP A 17 -1.94 13.49 -18.83
CA TRP A 17 -2.86 14.21 -19.73
C TRP A 17 -4.35 13.91 -19.47
N ARG A 18 -4.67 12.77 -18.80
CA ARG A 18 -6.05 12.43 -18.42
C ARG A 18 -6.62 13.38 -17.36
N ALA A 19 -5.77 14.05 -16.59
CA ALA A 19 -6.21 15.00 -15.56
C ALA A 19 -7.13 16.06 -16.15
N LYS A 20 -6.76 16.63 -17.31
CA LYS A 20 -7.56 17.65 -18.00
C LYS A 20 -8.97 17.16 -18.36
N SER A 21 -9.09 15.96 -18.91
CA SER A 21 -10.40 15.38 -19.25
C SER A 21 -11.25 15.10 -18.02
N ILE A 22 -10.64 14.63 -16.94
CA ILE A 22 -11.34 14.38 -15.66
C ILE A 22 -11.86 15.71 -15.09
N GLU A 23 -11.01 16.73 -15.06
CA GLU A 23 -11.32 18.07 -14.57
C GLU A 23 -12.49 18.74 -15.31
N GLN A 24 -12.60 18.46 -16.63
CA GLN A 24 -13.66 19.00 -17.49
C GLN A 24 -14.99 18.27 -17.36
N ASN A 25 -14.98 16.99 -16.98
CA ASN A 25 -16.18 16.15 -16.96
C ASN A 25 -16.74 15.87 -15.57
N CYS A 26 -16.07 16.36 -14.51
CA CYS A 26 -16.52 16.16 -13.14
C CYS A 26 -16.71 17.50 -12.44
N ASP A 27 -17.79 17.63 -11.67
CA ASP A 27 -18.08 18.84 -10.92
C ASP A 27 -17.24 18.92 -9.64
N TYR A 28 -17.04 17.78 -8.96
CA TYR A 28 -16.22 17.68 -7.77
C TYR A 28 -15.22 16.52 -7.88
N LEU A 29 -13.99 16.78 -7.41
CA LEU A 29 -12.88 15.84 -7.39
C LEU A 29 -12.43 15.62 -5.95
N CYS A 30 -12.71 14.44 -5.41
CA CYS A 30 -12.39 14.08 -4.03
C CYS A 30 -11.14 13.19 -4.01
N GLY A 31 -9.98 13.81 -3.83
CA GLY A 31 -8.69 13.13 -3.77
C GLY A 31 -8.40 12.54 -2.40
N ILE A 32 -7.75 11.38 -2.40
CA ILE A 32 -7.36 10.67 -1.19
C ILE A 32 -5.85 10.79 -0.88
N LEU A 33 -5.08 11.37 -1.81
CA LEU A 33 -3.66 11.65 -1.64
C LEU A 33 -3.46 13.18 -1.65
N PRO A 34 -2.82 13.76 -0.62
CA PRO A 34 -2.71 15.22 -0.52
C PRO A 34 -2.10 15.89 -1.75
N PHE A 35 -1.08 15.26 -2.34
CA PHE A 35 -0.32 15.80 -3.48
C PHE A 35 -1.01 15.60 -4.84
N GLU A 36 -1.97 14.68 -4.97
CA GLU A 36 -2.58 14.39 -6.28
C GLU A 36 -3.45 15.51 -6.81
N LEU A 37 -3.93 16.39 -5.92
CA LEU A 37 -4.76 17.52 -6.30
C LEU A 37 -4.03 18.54 -7.17
N GLU A 38 -2.70 18.61 -7.10
CA GLU A 38 -1.87 19.48 -7.94
C GLU A 38 -1.99 19.15 -9.44
N MET A 39 -2.45 17.94 -9.77
CA MET A 39 -2.75 17.55 -11.16
C MET A 39 -3.99 18.24 -11.71
N TYR A 40 -4.86 18.75 -10.84
CA TYR A 40 -6.18 19.31 -11.18
C TYR A 40 -6.23 20.81 -10.84
N LYS A 41 -5.33 21.60 -11.46
CA LYS A 41 -5.07 23.01 -11.11
C LYS A 41 -6.30 23.90 -11.22
N ASN A 42 -7.12 23.73 -12.28
CA ASN A 42 -8.31 24.57 -12.47
C ASN A 42 -9.40 24.22 -11.44
N ALA A 43 -9.63 22.92 -11.20
CA ALA A 43 -10.59 22.48 -10.21
C ALA A 43 -10.15 22.89 -8.79
N LEU A 44 -8.83 22.85 -8.51
CA LEU A 44 -8.28 23.31 -7.24
C LEU A 44 -8.49 24.81 -7.04
N ALA A 45 -8.20 25.63 -8.05
CA ALA A 45 -8.43 27.09 -8.03
C ALA A 45 -9.93 27.44 -7.85
N GLN A 46 -10.82 26.61 -8.39
CA GLN A 46 -12.28 26.74 -8.26
C GLN A 46 -12.84 26.09 -7.00
N LYS A 47 -12.00 25.57 -6.10
CA LYS A 47 -12.39 24.81 -4.89
C LYS A 47 -13.30 23.59 -5.16
N ARG A 48 -13.17 22.99 -6.35
CA ARG A 48 -13.86 21.76 -6.75
C ARG A 48 -13.00 20.50 -6.55
N ALA A 49 -11.68 20.64 -6.43
CA ALA A 49 -10.78 19.56 -6.04
C ALA A 49 -10.46 19.67 -4.55
N LEU A 50 -10.80 18.61 -3.81
CA LEU A 50 -10.74 18.59 -2.34
C LEU A 50 -9.99 17.36 -1.87
N TYR A 51 -9.06 17.54 -0.92
CA TYR A 51 -8.48 16.42 -0.19
C TYR A 51 -9.45 15.99 0.91
N VAL A 52 -9.95 14.76 0.81
CA VAL A 52 -10.99 14.24 1.72
C VAL A 52 -10.46 13.27 2.78
N GLY A 53 -9.14 13.07 2.86
CA GLY A 53 -8.54 12.05 3.71
C GLY A 53 -8.40 10.71 3.00
N HIS A 54 -7.75 9.76 3.65
CA HIS A 54 -7.48 8.44 3.07
C HIS A 54 -8.40 7.36 3.66
N PRO A 55 -9.22 6.65 2.83
CA PRO A 55 -10.22 5.70 3.32
C PRO A 55 -9.62 4.54 4.13
N LEU A 56 -8.39 4.14 3.84
CA LEU A 56 -7.72 3.09 4.59
C LEU A 56 -7.53 3.43 6.08
N LEU A 57 -7.39 4.71 6.43
CA LEU A 57 -7.38 5.14 7.84
C LEU A 57 -8.74 4.97 8.51
N ASP A 58 -9.82 5.10 7.76
CA ASP A 58 -11.18 4.88 8.29
C ASP A 58 -11.45 3.37 8.51
N GLU A 59 -10.77 2.49 7.75
CA GLU A 59 -10.88 1.03 7.86
C GLU A 59 -10.00 0.44 8.98
N ILE A 60 -8.92 1.13 9.36
CA ILE A 60 -8.02 0.70 10.44
C ILE A 60 -8.55 1.23 11.75
N THR A 61 -9.07 0.33 12.60
CA THR A 61 -9.66 0.69 13.89
C THR A 61 -8.63 0.76 15.02
N GLU A 62 -7.48 0.10 14.85
CA GLU A 62 -6.43 0.00 15.87
C GLU A 62 -5.06 0.20 15.24
N PHE A 63 -4.20 0.93 15.95
CA PHE A 63 -2.80 1.18 15.59
C PHE A 63 -1.91 0.69 16.71
N LYS A 64 -0.74 0.17 16.37
CA LYS A 64 0.26 -0.16 17.37
C LYS A 64 0.82 1.12 17.98
N SER A 65 0.78 1.21 19.30
CA SER A 65 1.47 2.25 20.06
C SER A 65 2.99 2.01 20.11
N GLU A 66 3.37 0.72 20.13
CA GLU A 66 4.76 0.27 20.15
C GLU A 66 4.94 -0.92 19.21
N ALA A 67 6.11 -1.04 18.63
CA ALA A 67 6.45 -2.18 17.79
C ALA A 67 6.57 -3.46 18.64
N LEU A 68 6.00 -4.56 18.17
CA LEU A 68 6.17 -5.87 18.78
C LEU A 68 7.62 -6.38 18.56
N PRO A 69 8.13 -7.25 19.45
CA PRO A 69 9.47 -7.82 19.33
C PRO A 69 9.55 -8.73 18.07
N TYR A 70 9.96 -8.18 16.96
CA TYR A 70 9.88 -8.81 15.63
C TYR A 70 10.62 -10.15 15.51
N LYS A 71 11.63 -10.40 16.36
CA LYS A 71 12.38 -11.68 16.37
C LYS A 71 11.58 -12.85 17.00
N THR A 72 10.54 -12.57 17.78
CA THR A 72 9.76 -13.59 18.50
C THR A 72 8.27 -13.54 18.19
N ALA A 73 7.73 -12.36 17.89
CA ALA A 73 6.33 -12.21 17.49
C ALA A 73 6.05 -12.88 16.15
N PRO A 74 4.79 -13.18 15.81
CA PRO A 74 4.42 -13.72 14.50
C PRO A 74 4.89 -12.83 13.35
N ILE A 75 5.10 -13.43 12.18
CA ILE A 75 5.44 -12.73 10.94
C ILE A 75 4.30 -12.91 9.94
N ALA A 76 3.82 -11.80 9.39
CA ALA A 76 2.79 -11.80 8.37
C ALA A 76 3.41 -11.93 6.96
N PHE A 77 2.71 -12.66 6.08
CA PHE A 77 3.09 -12.84 4.69
C PHE A 77 1.92 -12.47 3.79
N MET A 78 2.12 -11.51 2.88
CA MET A 78 1.12 -11.02 1.93
C MET A 78 1.71 -11.09 0.50
N PRO A 79 1.69 -12.26 -0.16
CA PRO A 79 2.37 -12.44 -1.46
C PRO A 79 1.62 -11.87 -2.66
N GLY A 80 0.52 -11.15 -2.43
CA GLY A 80 -0.28 -10.52 -3.45
C GLY A 80 -1.72 -11.03 -3.50
N SER A 81 -2.52 -10.43 -4.39
CA SER A 81 -3.95 -10.74 -4.56
C SER A 81 -4.28 -11.47 -5.87
N ARG A 82 -3.35 -11.48 -6.82
CA ARG A 82 -3.53 -12.14 -8.12
C ARG A 82 -2.77 -13.47 -8.16
N LYS A 83 -3.39 -14.52 -8.68
CA LYS A 83 -2.75 -15.85 -8.82
C LYS A 83 -1.36 -15.78 -9.47
N SER A 84 -1.17 -14.94 -10.49
CA SER A 84 0.10 -14.77 -11.18
C SER A 84 1.20 -14.10 -10.34
N GLU A 85 0.84 -13.20 -9.44
CA GLU A 85 1.75 -12.57 -8.46
C GLU A 85 2.14 -13.59 -7.40
N ILE A 86 1.14 -14.26 -6.81
CA ILE A 86 1.33 -15.28 -5.77
C ILE A 86 2.29 -16.36 -6.25
N LYS A 87 2.05 -16.95 -7.41
CA LYS A 87 2.90 -18.00 -7.99
C LYS A 87 4.36 -17.58 -8.20
N ARG A 88 4.64 -16.29 -8.31
CA ARG A 88 6.00 -15.76 -8.48
C ARG A 88 6.68 -15.37 -7.18
N ILE A 89 5.91 -14.90 -6.21
CA ILE A 89 6.43 -14.26 -4.99
C ILE A 89 6.36 -15.21 -3.81
N PHE A 90 5.27 -15.95 -3.65
CA PHE A 90 5.08 -16.83 -2.51
C PHE A 90 6.18 -17.87 -2.34
N PRO A 91 6.69 -18.56 -3.39
CA PRO A 91 7.80 -19.52 -3.22
C PRO A 91 9.05 -18.88 -2.60
N ILE A 92 9.35 -17.61 -2.93
CA ILE A 92 10.49 -16.88 -2.37
C ILE A 92 10.24 -16.52 -0.91
N PHE A 93 9.02 -16.08 -0.58
CA PHE A 93 8.60 -15.81 0.80
C PHE A 93 8.61 -17.08 1.65
N ALA A 94 8.11 -18.20 1.10
CA ALA A 94 8.09 -19.49 1.77
C ALA A 94 9.52 -20.00 2.04
N GLU A 95 10.45 -19.79 1.11
CA GLU A 95 11.85 -20.14 1.31
C GLU A 95 12.49 -19.33 2.44
N ALA A 96 12.29 -18.01 2.47
CA ALA A 96 12.74 -17.19 3.59
C ALA A 96 12.09 -17.62 4.91
N ALA A 97 10.81 -17.96 4.90
CA ALA A 97 10.07 -18.42 6.08
C ALA A 97 10.65 -19.66 6.74
N LYS A 98 11.29 -20.56 5.98
CA LYS A 98 11.93 -21.79 6.53
C LYS A 98 13.04 -21.46 7.54
N SER A 99 13.75 -20.37 7.35
CA SER A 99 14.86 -19.92 8.23
C SER A 99 14.41 -19.14 9.45
N LEU A 100 13.11 -18.83 9.57
CA LEU A 100 12.57 -18.02 10.66
C LEU A 100 11.85 -18.93 11.68
N PRO A 101 12.19 -18.84 12.98
CA PRO A 101 11.54 -19.64 14.02
C PRO A 101 10.11 -19.16 14.35
N ASN A 102 9.78 -17.94 13.96
CA ASN A 102 8.52 -17.28 14.28
C ASN A 102 7.30 -18.05 13.76
N ARG A 103 6.16 -17.90 14.43
CA ARG A 103 4.85 -18.24 13.88
C ARG A 103 4.59 -17.46 12.58
N LYS A 104 4.11 -18.10 11.54
CA LYS A 104 3.94 -17.55 10.19
C LYS A 104 2.47 -17.42 9.87
N ILE A 105 2.01 -16.20 9.60
CA ILE A 105 0.61 -15.92 9.24
C ILE A 105 0.56 -15.54 7.77
N LEU A 106 -0.09 -16.37 6.95
CA LEU A 106 -0.34 -16.08 5.54
C LEU A 106 -1.70 -15.38 5.42
N ILE A 107 -1.66 -14.12 5.02
CA ILE A 107 -2.85 -13.31 4.82
C ILE A 107 -3.33 -13.49 3.38
N LEU A 108 -4.50 -14.06 3.23
CA LEU A 108 -5.14 -14.33 1.95
C LEU A 108 -6.14 -13.23 1.58
N PRO A 109 -6.32 -12.96 0.27
CA PRO A 109 -7.37 -12.06 -0.21
C PRO A 109 -8.76 -12.59 0.16
N GLU A 110 -9.67 -11.67 0.51
CA GLU A 110 -11.05 -12.00 0.92
C GLU A 110 -11.79 -12.91 -0.07
N HIS A 111 -11.59 -12.68 -1.38
CA HIS A 111 -12.23 -13.48 -2.42
C HIS A 111 -11.74 -14.94 -2.47
N PHE A 112 -10.66 -15.29 -1.76
CA PHE A 112 -10.18 -16.66 -1.62
C PHE A 112 -10.85 -17.43 -0.49
N LYS A 113 -11.67 -16.80 0.36
CA LYS A 113 -12.47 -17.49 1.40
C LYS A 113 -13.37 -18.61 0.83
N LYS A 114 -13.74 -18.48 -0.44
CA LYS A 114 -14.61 -19.46 -1.12
C LYS A 114 -13.84 -20.67 -1.70
N LEU A 115 -12.51 -20.62 -1.65
CA LEU A 115 -11.67 -21.70 -2.17
C LEU A 115 -11.49 -22.78 -1.11
N ASP A 116 -11.55 -24.04 -1.56
CA ASP A 116 -11.19 -25.17 -0.71
C ASP A 116 -9.67 -25.34 -0.60
N SER A 117 -9.25 -26.27 0.23
CA SER A 117 -7.83 -26.56 0.48
C SER A 117 -7.09 -27.00 -0.78
N GLN A 118 -7.76 -27.72 -1.70
CA GLN A 118 -7.15 -28.17 -2.95
C GLN A 118 -6.87 -26.96 -3.87
N ALA A 119 -7.84 -26.08 -4.06
CA ALA A 119 -7.68 -24.86 -4.87
C ALA A 119 -6.61 -23.92 -4.30
N LEU A 120 -6.52 -23.80 -2.97
CA LEU A 120 -5.45 -23.04 -2.32
C LEU A 120 -4.08 -23.69 -2.56
N ASN A 121 -3.98 -25.01 -2.47
CA ASN A 121 -2.74 -25.72 -2.74
C ASN A 121 -2.28 -25.58 -4.20
N GLU A 122 -3.20 -25.54 -5.16
CA GLU A 122 -2.89 -25.27 -6.58
C GLU A 122 -2.30 -23.86 -6.82
N ILE A 123 -2.63 -22.91 -5.97
CA ILE A 123 -2.16 -21.51 -6.07
C ILE A 123 -0.83 -21.32 -5.34
N TYR A 124 -0.71 -21.86 -4.12
CA TYR A 124 0.40 -21.60 -3.20
C TYR A 124 1.42 -22.76 -3.15
N GLY A 125 1.06 -23.96 -3.59
CA GLY A 125 1.88 -25.16 -3.41
C GLY A 125 1.74 -25.76 -2.02
N ASP A 126 2.49 -26.84 -1.77
CA ASP A 126 2.50 -27.54 -0.48
C ASP A 126 3.08 -26.69 0.66
N GLU A 127 3.84 -25.68 0.34
CA GLU A 127 4.43 -24.74 1.30
C GLU A 127 3.38 -23.99 2.13
N ILE A 128 2.13 -23.86 1.64
CA ILE A 128 1.04 -23.22 2.38
C ILE A 128 0.78 -23.89 3.75
N LYS A 129 1.07 -25.20 3.86
CA LYS A 129 0.86 -26.00 5.08
C LYS A 129 1.72 -25.56 6.27
N ALA A 130 2.79 -24.78 6.00
CA ALA A 130 3.66 -24.24 7.04
C ALA A 130 3.17 -22.90 7.62
N PHE A 131 2.00 -22.41 7.18
CA PHE A 131 1.46 -21.12 7.55
C PHE A 131 0.07 -21.26 8.17
N ASP A 132 -0.19 -20.41 9.17
CA ASP A 132 -1.55 -20.16 9.64
C ASP A 132 -2.26 -19.21 8.67
N ILE A 133 -3.42 -19.60 8.19
CA ILE A 133 -4.17 -18.80 7.22
C ILE A 133 -5.04 -17.77 7.94
N SER A 134 -4.97 -16.52 7.49
CA SER A 134 -5.86 -15.44 7.92
C SER A 134 -6.48 -14.71 6.73
N PHE A 135 -7.75 -14.31 6.87
CA PHE A 135 -8.44 -13.41 5.95
C PHE A 135 -8.67 -12.03 6.59
N GLU A 136 -8.27 -11.85 7.85
CA GLU A 136 -8.43 -10.61 8.61
C GLU A 136 -7.11 -9.85 8.63
N ALA A 137 -6.82 -9.11 7.54
CA ALA A 137 -5.53 -8.47 7.34
C ALA A 137 -5.14 -7.52 8.47
N ASN A 138 -6.06 -6.64 8.93
CA ASN A 138 -5.77 -5.70 10.01
C ASN A 138 -5.37 -6.42 11.30
N LYS A 139 -6.14 -7.44 11.70
CA LYS A 139 -5.89 -8.23 12.89
C LYS A 139 -4.55 -8.96 12.81
N ALA A 140 -4.31 -9.66 11.69
CA ALA A 140 -3.06 -10.40 11.48
C ALA A 140 -1.82 -9.48 11.48
N LEU A 141 -1.93 -8.29 10.91
CA LEU A 141 -0.87 -7.28 10.95
C LEU A 141 -0.67 -6.73 12.37
N LEU A 142 -1.75 -6.48 13.12
CA LEU A 142 -1.66 -6.06 14.53
C LEU A 142 -0.93 -7.09 15.41
N GLU A 143 -1.17 -8.38 15.20
CA GLU A 143 -0.54 -9.48 15.94
C GLU A 143 0.91 -9.73 15.51
N SER A 144 1.33 -9.26 14.33
CA SER A 144 2.65 -9.56 13.75
C SER A 144 3.71 -8.53 14.13
N GLY A 145 4.91 -8.98 14.47
CA GLY A 145 6.07 -8.12 14.71
C GLY A 145 6.74 -7.63 13.43
N PHE A 146 6.49 -8.32 12.31
CA PHE A 146 7.07 -8.00 11.00
C PHE A 146 6.19 -8.54 9.87
N ALA A 147 6.36 -8.00 8.64
CA ALA A 147 5.64 -8.47 7.48
C ALA A 147 6.49 -8.52 6.19
N PHE A 148 6.34 -9.60 5.42
CA PHE A 148 6.79 -9.68 4.04
C PHE A 148 5.61 -9.44 3.11
N ILE A 149 5.65 -8.37 2.31
CA ILE A 149 4.49 -7.88 1.57
C ILE A 149 4.85 -7.71 0.09
N CYS A 150 3.96 -8.16 -0.79
CA CYS A 150 3.96 -7.77 -2.20
C CYS A 150 3.56 -6.29 -2.34
N SER A 151 3.87 -5.68 -3.47
CA SER A 151 3.55 -4.27 -3.71
C SER A 151 2.03 -4.00 -3.70
N GLY A 152 1.66 -2.74 -3.43
CA GLY A 152 0.28 -2.27 -3.44
C GLY A 152 -0.12 -1.55 -2.16
N THR A 153 -1.43 -1.40 -1.95
CA THR A 153 -2.02 -0.77 -0.76
C THR A 153 -1.68 -1.49 0.55
N ALA A 154 -1.35 -2.79 0.49
CA ALA A 154 -0.97 -3.57 1.66
C ALA A 154 0.29 -3.01 2.37
N THR A 155 1.24 -2.41 1.65
CA THR A 155 2.40 -1.76 2.27
C THR A 155 1.99 -0.53 3.09
N LEU A 156 1.05 0.26 2.58
CA LEU A 156 0.50 1.39 3.32
C LEU A 156 -0.29 0.90 4.54
N GLN A 157 -1.12 -0.12 4.38
CA GLN A 157 -1.90 -0.72 5.47
C GLN A 157 -1.01 -1.19 6.62
N ALA A 158 0.04 -1.98 6.34
CA ALA A 158 0.97 -2.45 7.36
C ALA A 158 1.72 -1.29 8.03
N THR A 159 2.17 -0.30 7.24
CA THR A 159 2.84 0.88 7.77
C THR A 159 1.93 1.69 8.69
N LEU A 160 0.69 1.96 8.28
CA LEU A 160 -0.28 2.70 9.10
C LEU A 160 -0.62 1.97 10.39
N ILE A 161 -0.76 0.65 10.35
CA ILE A 161 -0.95 -0.18 11.56
C ILE A 161 0.26 -0.12 12.49
N GLY A 162 1.46 0.13 11.96
CA GLY A 162 2.72 0.14 12.71
C GLY A 162 3.41 -1.22 12.69
N THR A 163 3.21 -2.02 11.63
CA THR A 163 3.91 -3.29 11.43
C THR A 163 5.09 -3.09 10.48
N PRO A 164 6.34 -3.23 10.97
CA PRO A 164 7.53 -3.15 10.14
C PRO A 164 7.48 -4.16 8.98
N LEU A 165 8.00 -3.77 7.82
CA LEU A 165 7.86 -4.61 6.64
C LEU A 165 9.03 -4.52 5.67
N VAL A 166 9.13 -5.53 4.81
CA VAL A 166 9.89 -5.52 3.56
C VAL A 166 8.93 -5.76 2.41
N LEU A 167 9.05 -4.93 1.37
CA LEU A 167 8.31 -5.14 0.13
C LEU A 167 9.13 -6.04 -0.81
N GLY A 168 8.50 -7.10 -1.33
CA GLY A 168 9.03 -7.96 -2.37
C GLY A 168 8.19 -7.91 -3.63
N TYR A 169 8.77 -7.54 -4.79
CA TYR A 169 8.03 -7.48 -6.04
C TYR A 169 8.79 -8.09 -7.22
N LYS A 170 8.08 -8.95 -7.98
CA LYS A 170 8.61 -9.60 -9.17
C LYS A 170 7.54 -9.72 -10.24
N THR A 171 7.85 -9.24 -11.46
CA THR A 171 6.91 -9.25 -12.59
C THR A 171 7.58 -9.74 -13.89
N ARG A 172 6.78 -10.11 -14.90
CA ARG A 172 7.26 -10.57 -16.22
C ARG A 172 6.65 -9.73 -17.35
N GLY A 173 7.39 -9.55 -18.44
CA GLY A 173 6.90 -9.08 -19.75
C GLY A 173 6.37 -7.65 -19.78
N ILE A 174 5.20 -7.45 -20.37
CA ILE A 174 4.55 -6.13 -20.60
C ILE A 174 4.26 -5.39 -19.27
N GLU A 175 4.07 -6.11 -18.17
CA GLU A 175 3.96 -5.50 -16.83
C GLU A 175 5.24 -4.74 -16.46
N VAL A 176 6.40 -5.09 -17.04
CA VAL A 176 7.65 -4.32 -16.95
C VAL A 176 7.51 -2.93 -17.59
N LEU A 177 6.66 -2.77 -18.61
CA LEU A 177 6.41 -1.46 -19.24
C LEU A 177 5.57 -0.55 -18.32
N ILE A 178 4.63 -1.14 -17.61
CA ILE A 178 3.86 -0.45 -16.55
C ILE A 178 4.78 -0.18 -15.36
N ALA A 179 5.59 -1.15 -14.95
CA ALA A 179 6.65 -0.94 -13.97
C ALA A 179 7.65 0.14 -14.42
N ARG A 180 7.93 0.32 -15.71
CA ARG A 180 8.75 1.43 -16.21
C ARG A 180 8.08 2.80 -16.07
N ALA A 181 6.76 2.90 -16.09
CA ALA A 181 6.07 4.12 -15.70
C ALA A 181 6.24 4.37 -14.18
N PHE A 182 6.24 3.32 -13.35
CA PHE A 182 6.58 3.38 -11.93
C PHE A 182 8.10 3.47 -11.68
N VAL A 183 8.96 3.04 -12.61
CA VAL A 183 10.43 3.23 -12.55
C VAL A 183 10.85 4.69 -12.69
N LYS A 184 9.96 5.55 -13.17
CA LYS A 184 10.12 7.00 -13.00
C LYS A 184 9.88 7.46 -11.55
N LEU A 185 9.20 6.65 -10.75
CA LEU A 185 9.15 6.79 -9.30
C LEU A 185 10.26 5.90 -8.73
N LYS A 186 11.05 6.39 -7.80
CA LYS A 186 12.10 5.59 -7.13
C LYS A 186 11.54 4.48 -6.25
N HIS A 187 10.25 4.55 -5.90
CA HIS A 187 9.54 3.62 -5.05
C HIS A 187 8.32 3.02 -5.75
N ILE A 188 7.99 1.78 -5.41
CA ILE A 188 6.78 1.09 -5.86
C ILE A 188 5.79 0.82 -4.72
N GLY A 189 6.24 0.82 -3.48
CA GLY A 189 5.41 0.72 -2.29
C GLY A 189 4.70 2.04 -2.01
N LEU A 190 3.38 1.99 -1.84
CA LEU A 190 2.57 3.19 -1.63
C LEU A 190 3.00 3.97 -0.38
N ALA A 191 3.41 3.27 0.69
CA ALA A 191 3.92 3.92 1.90
C ALA A 191 5.17 4.77 1.62
N ASN A 192 6.16 4.23 0.89
CA ASN A 192 7.36 4.97 0.52
C ASN A 192 7.06 6.14 -0.42
N ILE A 193 6.14 5.95 -1.40
CA ILE A 193 5.72 7.03 -2.31
C ILE A 193 5.12 8.19 -1.52
N LEU A 194 4.20 7.90 -0.59
CA LEU A 194 3.54 8.90 0.24
C LEU A 194 4.51 9.58 1.22
N TYR A 195 5.39 8.80 1.84
CA TYR A 195 6.39 9.34 2.76
C TYR A 195 7.39 10.24 2.05
N ASN A 196 7.85 9.84 0.86
CA ASN A 196 8.69 10.70 0.05
C ASN A 196 7.98 11.99 -0.39
N ALA A 197 6.66 11.92 -0.66
CA ALA A 197 5.85 13.09 -0.99
C ALA A 197 5.71 14.07 0.18
N LEU A 198 5.61 13.57 1.40
CA LEU A 198 5.53 14.39 2.63
C LEU A 198 6.73 15.35 2.75
N TYR A 199 7.93 14.89 2.40
CA TYR A 199 9.15 15.71 2.48
C TYR A 199 9.52 16.43 1.18
N SER A 200 8.77 16.21 0.12
CA SER A 200 8.97 16.89 -1.16
C SER A 200 8.20 18.21 -1.17
N ASN A 201 8.84 19.31 -0.84
CA ASN A 201 8.28 20.67 -1.04
C ASN A 201 8.13 21.04 -2.52
N ALA A 202 7.95 20.07 -3.42
CA ALA A 202 8.06 20.30 -4.85
C ALA A 202 6.99 19.54 -5.65
N PRO A 203 6.53 20.14 -6.78
CA PRO A 203 5.61 19.48 -7.70
C PRO A 203 6.16 18.14 -8.20
N HIS A 204 5.28 17.25 -8.65
CA HIS A 204 5.50 15.85 -9.08
C HIS A 204 6.83 15.51 -9.76
N SER A 205 7.49 16.48 -10.39
CA SER A 205 8.79 16.28 -11.07
C SER A 205 9.94 15.93 -10.11
N LYS A 206 9.82 16.28 -8.82
CA LYS A 206 10.86 16.06 -7.81
C LYS A 206 10.59 14.89 -6.85
N MET A 207 9.42 14.24 -6.88
CA MET A 207 9.18 12.96 -6.22
C MET A 207 10.16 11.87 -6.66
N ARG A 208 10.97 12.17 -7.67
CA ARG A 208 11.99 11.30 -8.25
C ARG A 208 13.27 11.19 -7.42
N ASP A 209 13.51 12.06 -6.44
CA ASP A 209 14.75 12.04 -5.68
C ASP A 209 14.83 10.87 -4.69
N GLY A 210 13.68 10.32 -4.23
CA GLY A 210 13.54 9.03 -3.55
C GLY A 210 14.51 8.79 -2.40
N THR A 211 14.90 9.85 -1.68
CA THR A 211 15.86 9.76 -0.58
C THR A 211 15.20 9.31 0.71
N GLN A 212 13.87 9.47 0.81
CA GLN A 212 13.11 9.14 2.01
C GLN A 212 12.32 7.84 1.80
N GLN A 213 12.57 6.87 2.67
CA GLN A 213 11.84 5.59 2.67
C GLN A 213 11.53 5.14 4.08
N ILE A 214 10.40 4.46 4.24
CA ILE A 214 9.97 3.85 5.50
C ILE A 214 10.44 2.40 5.58
N HIS A 215 10.39 1.68 4.45
CA HIS A 215 10.70 0.26 4.38
C HIS A 215 11.56 -0.07 3.15
N THR A 216 12.29 -1.17 3.24
CA THR A 216 13.09 -1.71 2.13
C THR A 216 12.21 -2.25 1.01
N GLU A 217 12.61 -2.05 -0.24
CA GLU A 217 11.97 -2.60 -1.44
C GLU A 217 12.94 -3.50 -2.21
N LEU A 218 12.60 -4.78 -2.32
CA LEU A 218 13.35 -5.77 -3.07
C LEU A 218 12.62 -6.07 -4.39
N ILE A 219 13.18 -5.56 -5.50
CA ILE A 219 12.51 -5.57 -6.80
C ILE A 219 13.26 -6.48 -7.76
N GLN A 220 12.52 -7.31 -8.52
CA GLN A 220 13.02 -8.19 -9.58
C GLN A 220 14.13 -9.15 -9.10
N SER A 221 15.37 -8.96 -9.56
CA SER A 221 16.51 -9.80 -9.18
C SER A 221 16.96 -9.63 -7.73
N GLN A 222 16.61 -8.52 -7.08
CA GLN A 222 16.88 -8.30 -5.67
C GLN A 222 15.95 -9.12 -4.76
N LEU A 223 14.79 -9.56 -5.26
CA LEU A 223 13.86 -10.39 -4.49
C LEU A 223 14.38 -11.83 -4.43
N THR A 224 15.12 -12.14 -3.38
CA THR A 224 15.62 -13.46 -3.01
C THR A 224 15.33 -13.74 -1.53
N ALA A 225 15.30 -14.99 -1.12
CA ALA A 225 15.12 -15.37 0.29
C ALA A 225 16.23 -14.78 1.17
N GLU A 226 17.47 -14.80 0.69
CA GLU A 226 18.65 -14.23 1.38
C GLU A 226 18.48 -12.73 1.64
N ASN A 227 18.10 -11.94 0.61
CA ASN A 227 17.91 -10.50 0.76
C ASN A 227 16.69 -10.17 1.64
N LEU A 228 15.63 -10.99 1.63
CA LEU A 228 14.50 -10.85 2.56
C LEU A 228 14.95 -11.03 4.02
N LEU A 229 15.72 -12.09 4.29
CA LEU A 229 16.25 -12.35 5.63
C LEU A 229 17.22 -11.25 6.07
N LYS A 230 18.10 -10.80 5.18
CA LYS A 230 19.01 -9.68 5.47
C LYS A 230 18.21 -8.41 5.84
N ALA A 231 17.19 -8.04 5.06
CA ALA A 231 16.38 -6.87 5.35
C ALA A 231 15.54 -7.03 6.63
N PHE A 232 15.15 -8.25 7.01
CA PHE A 232 14.53 -8.56 8.30
C PHE A 232 15.50 -8.33 9.47
N GLU A 233 16.76 -8.75 9.35
CA GLU A 233 17.77 -8.59 10.40
C GLU A 233 18.24 -7.13 10.56
N GLU A 234 18.30 -6.37 9.47
CA GLU A 234 18.80 -4.99 9.42
C GLU A 234 17.72 -3.93 9.68
N ILE A 235 16.47 -4.33 10.01
CA ILE A 235 15.38 -3.38 10.24
C ILE A 235 15.66 -2.45 11.43
N ASP A 236 15.54 -1.15 11.20
CA ASP A 236 15.53 -0.13 12.25
C ASP A 236 14.08 0.13 12.68
N ILE A 237 13.68 -0.53 13.77
CA ILE A 237 12.32 -0.48 14.31
C ILE A 237 11.94 0.90 14.82
N GLU A 238 12.87 1.62 15.45
CA GLU A 238 12.61 2.95 15.99
C GLU A 238 12.37 3.96 14.87
N SER A 239 13.26 3.95 13.87
CA SER A 239 13.11 4.77 12.67
C SER A 239 11.81 4.44 11.92
N PHE A 240 11.47 3.14 11.77
CA PHE A 240 10.22 2.74 11.15
C PHE A 240 9.00 3.29 11.92
N SER A 241 8.96 3.13 13.23
CA SER A 241 7.83 3.54 14.08
C SER A 241 7.60 5.05 14.00
N THR A 242 8.67 5.84 14.06
CA THR A 242 8.62 7.30 13.92
C THR A 242 8.04 7.70 12.56
N LYS A 243 8.57 7.14 11.48
CA LYS A 243 8.11 7.43 10.11
C LYS A 243 6.67 6.98 9.85
N ALA A 244 6.25 5.85 10.43
CA ALA A 244 4.88 5.38 10.34
C ALA A 244 3.91 6.33 11.05
N GLN A 245 4.30 6.90 12.19
CA GLN A 245 3.51 7.91 12.89
C GLN A 245 3.41 9.20 12.07
N GLU A 246 4.52 9.71 11.54
CA GLU A 246 4.52 10.90 10.67
C GLU A 246 3.61 10.73 9.45
N LEU A 247 3.60 9.51 8.86
CA LEU A 247 2.71 9.23 7.73
C LEU A 247 1.24 9.18 8.15
N ARG A 248 0.91 8.64 9.33
CA ARG A 248 -0.46 8.69 9.87
C ARG A 248 -0.94 10.13 10.07
N ASP A 249 -0.08 10.98 10.62
CA ASP A 249 -0.41 12.39 10.88
C ASP A 249 -0.58 13.18 9.58
N TYR A 250 0.16 12.82 8.54
CA TYR A 250 0.03 13.41 7.20
C TYR A 250 -1.28 13.04 6.50
N LEU A 251 -1.72 11.79 6.66
CA LEU A 251 -2.96 11.29 6.08
C LEU A 251 -4.10 11.50 7.07
N LYS A 252 -5.19 12.13 6.64
CA LYS A 252 -6.34 12.47 7.50
C LYS A 252 -7.38 11.38 7.47
N HIS A 253 -8.05 11.20 8.62
CA HIS A 253 -9.26 10.39 8.77
C HIS A 253 -10.50 11.09 8.22
N GLY A 254 -11.61 10.34 8.10
CA GLY A 254 -12.93 10.87 7.81
C GLY A 254 -13.25 11.00 6.34
N SER A 255 -12.56 10.26 5.48
CA SER A 255 -12.73 10.31 4.02
C SER A 255 -14.18 10.12 3.59
N ALA A 256 -14.83 9.05 4.03
CA ALA A 256 -16.23 8.76 3.69
C ALA A 256 -17.18 9.84 4.22
N LYS A 257 -16.96 10.34 5.44
CA LYS A 257 -17.77 11.40 6.06
C LYS A 257 -17.67 12.72 5.30
N GLN A 258 -16.46 13.09 4.86
CA GLN A 258 -16.25 14.32 4.09
C GLN A 258 -16.94 14.24 2.72
N VAL A 259 -16.84 13.10 2.03
CA VAL A 259 -17.54 12.89 0.75
C VAL A 259 -19.06 12.93 0.94
N ALA A 260 -19.59 12.30 1.98
CA ALA A 260 -21.02 12.37 2.30
C ALA A 260 -21.48 13.82 2.57
N GLY A 261 -20.68 14.62 3.26
CA GLY A 261 -20.93 16.05 3.46
C GLY A 261 -21.04 16.82 2.15
N ILE A 262 -20.09 16.61 1.23
CA ILE A 262 -20.10 17.23 -0.11
C ILE A 262 -21.36 16.83 -0.89
N LEU A 263 -21.75 15.55 -0.84
CA LEU A 263 -22.96 15.08 -1.51
C LEU A 263 -24.24 15.73 -0.95
N ASN A 264 -24.34 15.88 0.37
CA ASN A 264 -25.49 16.56 1.01
C ASN A 264 -25.54 18.03 0.59
N GLU A 265 -24.41 18.77 0.60
CA GLU A 265 -24.36 20.15 0.14
C GLU A 265 -24.79 20.33 -1.34
N ILE A 266 -24.52 19.33 -2.16
CA ILE A 266 -24.94 19.34 -3.58
C ILE A 266 -26.46 19.12 -3.69
N LEU A 267 -27.00 18.22 -2.89
CA LEU A 267 -28.45 17.91 -2.88
C LEU A 267 -29.28 19.07 -2.35
N ASP A 268 -28.80 19.75 -1.30
CA ASP A 268 -29.49 20.90 -0.69
C ASP A 268 -29.54 22.14 -1.60
N LYS A 269 -28.69 22.20 -2.64
CA LYS A 269 -28.63 23.29 -3.63
C LYS A 269 -29.50 23.02 -4.88
N GLN A 270 -30.15 21.88 -4.99
CA GLN A 270 -31.05 21.52 -6.08
C GLN A 270 -32.51 21.75 -5.70
#